data_9e7ee5dedf708c797df97a16d08f6cd6
#
_entry.id   9e7ee5dedf708c797df97a16d08f6cd6
#
_cell.length_a   1.000
_cell.length_b   1.000
_cell.length_c   1.000
_cell.angle_alpha   90.00
_cell.angle_beta   90.00
_cell.angle_gamma   90.00
#
_symmetry.space_group_name_H-M   'P 1'
#
loop_
_entity.id
_entity.type
_entity.pdbx_description
1 polymer ?
#
loop_
_entity_poly.entity_id
_entity_poly.type
_entity_poly.pdbx_seq_one_letter_code
_entity_poly.pdbx_strand_id
1 'polypeptide(L)'
;MATTRSLLTFLISSVISLSAAAQEDFCSLEISLLTCTPGQELYSTFGHTAIRLRDSLNDVVFNYGTFNFGEPGFYTKFVRGKLNYFLSVENFADFVAAYQFEKRGIIEQQLSLDCEEKEAIAQALIDNASPQKRNYKYDFLFDNCTTRAGVILLKHMQDQVTQRNILPHEIPTFRDQLHEYL
;
A
#
# COMPACT_ATOMS: atom_id res chain seq x y z
N MET A 1 -72.57 25.71 -37.47
CA MET A 1 -71.22 25.59 -38.06
C MET A 1 -70.21 25.55 -36.93
N ALA A 2 -69.74 24.39 -36.59
CA ALA A 2 -68.84 24.19 -35.47
C ALA A 2 -67.46 23.94 -36.04
N THR A 3 -66.51 24.79 -35.66
CA THR A 3 -65.12 24.68 -36.01
C THR A 3 -64.37 23.94 -34.88
N THR A 4 -63.93 22.73 -35.15
CA THR A 4 -63.12 21.90 -34.25
C THR A 4 -61.65 22.36 -34.29
N ARG A 5 -61.13 22.89 -33.17
CA ARG A 5 -59.74 23.18 -33.00
C ARG A 5 -59.06 21.92 -32.44
N SER A 6 -58.21 21.31 -33.27
CA SER A 6 -57.33 20.21 -32.87
C SER A 6 -56.12 20.77 -32.09
N LEU A 7 -56.04 20.45 -30.80
CA LEU A 7 -54.84 20.72 -29.97
C LEU A 7 -53.83 19.56 -30.17
N LEU A 8 -52.75 19.86 -30.86
CA LEU A 8 -51.61 18.97 -31.01
C LEU A 8 -50.71 19.14 -29.76
N THR A 9 -50.81 18.22 -28.82
CA THR A 9 -49.95 18.18 -27.63
C THR A 9 -48.63 17.53 -28.00
N PHE A 10 -47.58 18.34 -28.08
CA PHE A 10 -46.20 17.85 -28.24
C PHE A 10 -45.70 17.34 -26.89
N LEU A 11 -45.62 16.04 -26.71
CA LEU A 11 -44.92 15.38 -25.59
C LEU A 11 -43.41 15.39 -25.86
N ILE A 12 -42.72 16.34 -25.27
CA ILE A 12 -41.26 16.34 -25.23
C ILE A 12 -40.84 15.33 -24.16
N SER A 13 -40.50 14.13 -24.61
CA SER A 13 -39.88 13.09 -23.75
C SER A 13 -38.41 13.46 -23.50
N SER A 14 -38.16 14.10 -22.39
CA SER A 14 -36.79 14.42 -21.92
C SER A 14 -36.15 13.12 -21.46
N VAL A 15 -35.30 12.52 -22.29
CA VAL A 15 -34.43 11.39 -21.89
C VAL A 15 -33.33 11.96 -21.03
N ILE A 16 -33.52 11.90 -19.72
CA ILE A 16 -32.43 12.14 -18.74
C ILE A 16 -31.51 10.92 -18.78
N SER A 17 -30.44 11.03 -19.54
CA SER A 17 -29.34 10.06 -19.48
C SER A 17 -28.68 10.19 -18.10
N LEU A 18 -29.07 9.34 -17.16
CA LEU A 18 -28.32 9.15 -15.93
C LEU A 18 -26.98 8.49 -16.32
N SER A 19 -25.94 9.30 -16.44
CA SER A 19 -24.58 8.77 -16.39
C SER A 19 -24.38 8.22 -14.98
N ALA A 20 -24.57 6.92 -14.80
CA ALA A 20 -24.07 6.23 -13.64
C ALA A 20 -22.54 6.31 -13.74
N ALA A 21 -21.94 7.31 -13.09
CA ALA A 21 -20.53 7.23 -12.75
C ALA A 21 -20.40 5.94 -11.93
N ALA A 22 -19.62 5.00 -12.40
CA ALA A 22 -19.26 3.85 -11.60
C ALA A 22 -18.55 4.40 -10.35
N GLN A 23 -19.28 4.47 -9.25
CA GLN A 23 -18.74 4.82 -7.95
C GLN A 23 -17.87 3.63 -7.59
N GLU A 24 -16.55 3.86 -7.48
CA GLU A 24 -15.65 2.84 -7.01
C GLU A 24 -16.14 2.40 -5.63
N ASP A 25 -16.50 1.13 -5.51
CA ASP A 25 -17.02 0.59 -4.25
C ASP A 25 -15.83 0.22 -3.35
N PHE A 26 -15.28 1.21 -2.67
CA PHE A 26 -14.20 1.01 -1.70
C PHE A 26 -14.62 0.14 -0.50
N CYS A 27 -15.91 -0.12 -0.32
CA CYS A 27 -16.40 -1.03 0.69
C CYS A 27 -16.07 -2.49 0.37
N SER A 28 -15.94 -2.85 -0.89
CA SER A 28 -15.51 -4.19 -1.32
C SER A 28 -13.98 -4.38 -1.27
N LEU A 29 -13.22 -3.29 -1.10
CA LEU A 29 -11.77 -3.33 -0.99
C LEU A 29 -11.33 -3.99 0.33
N GLU A 30 -10.42 -4.92 0.24
CA GLU A 30 -9.71 -5.49 1.39
C GLU A 30 -8.30 -4.93 1.45
N ILE A 31 -7.89 -4.51 2.65
CA ILE A 31 -6.54 -4.02 2.91
C ILE A 31 -5.88 -4.91 3.96
N SER A 32 -4.69 -5.39 3.65
CA SER A 32 -3.92 -6.25 4.54
C SER A 32 -2.50 -5.73 4.73
N LEU A 33 -1.98 -5.88 5.94
CA LEU A 33 -0.57 -5.70 6.24
C LEU A 33 0.15 -7.04 6.01
N LEU A 34 1.20 -7.01 5.21
CA LEU A 34 2.06 -8.16 4.96
C LEU A 34 3.35 -8.00 5.75
N THR A 35 3.66 -9.01 6.57
CA THR A 35 4.94 -9.12 7.28
C THR A 35 5.70 -10.31 6.73
N CYS A 36 6.89 -10.06 6.20
CA CYS A 36 7.71 -11.05 5.55
C CYS A 36 8.90 -11.44 6.41
N THR A 37 9.18 -12.73 6.50
CA THR A 37 10.30 -13.23 7.31
C THR A 37 11.65 -12.78 6.76
N PRO A 38 12.70 -12.73 7.61
CA PRO A 38 14.07 -12.50 7.17
C PRO A 38 14.51 -13.43 6.04
N GLY A 39 15.42 -12.94 5.20
CA GLY A 39 16.10 -13.71 4.16
C GLY A 39 17.60 -13.82 4.44
N GLN A 40 18.31 -14.49 3.56
CA GLN A 40 19.76 -14.73 3.71
C GLN A 40 20.63 -13.60 3.17
N GLU A 41 20.06 -12.79 2.28
CA GLU A 41 20.76 -11.68 1.67
C GLU A 41 20.78 -10.46 2.60
N LEU A 42 21.87 -9.69 2.57
CA LEU A 42 22.07 -8.52 3.44
C LEU A 42 20.87 -7.54 3.44
N TYR A 43 20.25 -7.32 2.28
CA TYR A 43 19.10 -6.42 2.15
C TYR A 43 17.78 -7.02 2.66
N SER A 44 17.72 -8.33 2.90
CA SER A 44 16.54 -9.03 3.38
C SER A 44 16.64 -9.55 4.82
N THR A 45 17.81 -9.35 5.46
CA THR A 45 18.13 -9.86 6.80
C THR A 45 17.13 -9.42 7.88
N PHE A 46 16.53 -8.24 7.75
CA PHE A 46 15.59 -7.69 8.76
C PHE A 46 14.11 -7.95 8.41
N GLY A 47 13.84 -8.81 7.43
CA GLY A 47 12.48 -9.03 6.97
C GLY A 47 11.97 -7.88 6.11
N HIS A 48 10.63 -7.80 5.97
CA HIS A 48 10.00 -6.77 5.14
C HIS A 48 8.54 -6.54 5.54
N THR A 49 8.03 -5.34 5.24
CA THR A 49 6.64 -4.97 5.44
C THR A 49 6.08 -4.36 4.17
N ALA A 50 4.89 -4.82 3.74
CA ALA A 50 4.18 -4.29 2.58
C ALA A 50 2.67 -4.17 2.86
N ILE A 51 1.93 -3.48 2.00
CA ILE A 51 0.47 -3.34 2.09
C ILE A 51 -0.16 -3.96 0.84
N ARG A 52 -1.09 -4.90 1.04
CA ARG A 52 -1.88 -5.50 -0.02
C ARG A 52 -3.22 -4.81 -0.13
N LEU A 53 -3.64 -4.49 -1.35
CA LEU A 53 -4.98 -4.07 -1.71
C LEU A 53 -5.60 -5.13 -2.62
N ARG A 54 -6.79 -5.61 -2.26
CA ARG A 54 -7.53 -6.59 -3.04
C ARG A 54 -8.97 -6.15 -3.22
N ASP A 55 -9.44 -6.15 -4.46
CA ASP A 55 -10.84 -6.00 -4.86
C ASP A 55 -11.25 -7.10 -5.86
N SER A 56 -12.38 -6.95 -6.52
CA SER A 56 -12.88 -7.92 -7.51
C SER A 56 -12.05 -7.99 -8.80
N LEU A 57 -11.24 -6.97 -9.09
CA LEU A 57 -10.49 -6.80 -10.33
C LEU A 57 -8.97 -6.79 -10.10
N ASN A 58 -8.54 -6.35 -8.93
CA ASN A 58 -7.15 -6.09 -8.61
C ASN A 58 -6.72 -6.86 -7.35
N ASP A 59 -5.51 -7.34 -7.37
CA ASP A 59 -4.86 -7.94 -6.20
C ASP A 59 -3.39 -7.55 -6.24
N VAL A 60 -3.06 -6.44 -5.60
CA VAL A 60 -1.76 -5.77 -5.73
C VAL A 60 -1.12 -5.50 -4.39
N VAL A 61 0.21 -5.45 -4.40
CA VAL A 61 1.05 -5.14 -3.24
C VAL A 61 1.77 -3.83 -3.45
N PHE A 62 1.63 -2.92 -2.49
CA PHE A 62 2.40 -1.69 -2.39
C PHE A 62 3.64 -1.96 -1.55
N ASN A 63 4.79 -1.92 -2.20
CA ASN A 63 6.05 -2.42 -1.68
C ASN A 63 7.06 -1.26 -1.52
N TYR A 64 7.13 -0.68 -0.31
CA TYR A 64 8.13 0.33 0.03
C TYR A 64 9.50 -0.34 0.21
N GLY A 65 10.56 0.36 -0.15
CA GLY A 65 11.92 -0.17 0.01
C GLY A 65 12.43 -0.94 -1.20
N THR A 66 11.74 -0.86 -2.32
CA THR A 66 12.23 -1.40 -3.59
C THR A 66 13.40 -0.56 -4.12
N PHE A 67 14.38 -1.21 -4.72
CA PHE A 67 15.56 -0.58 -5.29
C PHE A 67 16.00 -1.29 -6.58
N ASN A 68 16.89 -0.66 -7.32
CA ASN A 68 17.41 -1.21 -8.56
C ASN A 68 18.79 -1.86 -8.32
N PHE A 69 18.88 -3.18 -8.41
CA PHE A 69 20.14 -3.93 -8.32
C PHE A 69 21.14 -3.58 -9.43
N GLY A 70 20.64 -3.13 -10.59
CA GLY A 70 21.49 -2.71 -11.73
C GLY A 70 22.14 -1.34 -11.53
N GLU A 71 21.91 -0.65 -10.41
CA GLU A 71 22.50 0.65 -10.16
C GLU A 71 24.02 0.54 -9.97
N PRO A 72 24.86 1.30 -10.71
CA PRO A 72 26.30 1.24 -10.58
C PRO A 72 26.75 1.50 -9.13
N GLY A 73 27.59 0.60 -8.60
CA GLY A 73 28.10 0.70 -7.24
C GLY A 73 27.04 0.36 -6.17
N PHE A 74 26.05 -0.47 -6.51
CA PHE A 74 24.94 -0.88 -5.66
C PHE A 74 25.37 -1.18 -4.21
N TYR A 75 26.22 -2.15 -3.96
CA TYR A 75 26.64 -2.52 -2.61
C TYR A 75 27.28 -1.37 -1.81
N THR A 76 28.14 -0.57 -2.48
CA THR A 76 28.76 0.59 -1.84
C THR A 76 27.73 1.65 -1.45
N LYS A 77 26.76 1.91 -2.33
CA LYS A 77 25.66 2.85 -2.06
C LYS A 77 24.71 2.32 -0.99
N PHE A 78 24.41 1.03 -1.02
CA PHE A 78 23.59 0.37 -0.01
C PHE A 78 24.19 0.53 1.39
N VAL A 79 25.44 0.10 1.61
CA VAL A 79 26.12 0.19 2.89
C VAL A 79 26.31 1.63 3.38
N ARG A 80 26.42 2.59 2.45
CA ARG A 80 26.55 4.02 2.77
C ARG A 80 25.20 4.74 2.94
N GLY A 81 24.08 4.05 2.83
CA GLY A 81 22.75 4.68 2.87
C GLY A 81 22.49 5.68 1.72
N LYS A 82 23.12 5.49 0.57
CA LYS A 82 23.04 6.40 -0.60
C LYS A 82 22.26 5.82 -1.78
N LEU A 83 21.69 4.64 -1.60
CA LEU A 83 20.88 4.01 -2.62
C LEU A 83 19.54 4.76 -2.78
N ASN A 84 19.05 4.84 -4.00
CA ASN A 84 17.72 5.37 -4.26
C ASN A 84 16.69 4.25 -4.13
N TYR A 85 15.71 4.47 -3.30
CA TYR A 85 14.60 3.55 -3.09
C TYR A 85 13.31 4.13 -3.66
N PHE A 86 12.38 3.26 -3.94
CA PHE A 86 11.07 3.67 -4.43
C PHE A 86 9.95 2.74 -3.95
N LEU A 87 8.72 3.23 -4.01
CA LEU A 87 7.52 2.42 -3.87
C LEU A 87 7.24 1.73 -5.20
N SER A 88 7.25 0.39 -5.21
CA SER A 88 6.73 -0.42 -6.33
C SER A 88 5.33 -0.92 -6.06
N VAL A 89 4.61 -1.18 -7.14
CA VAL A 89 3.30 -1.85 -7.12
C VAL A 89 3.42 -3.08 -8.01
N GLU A 90 3.08 -4.23 -7.48
CA GLU A 90 3.18 -5.52 -8.18
C GLU A 90 1.97 -6.41 -7.88
N ASN A 91 1.71 -7.41 -8.71
CA ASN A 91 0.66 -8.39 -8.44
C ASN A 91 1.01 -9.24 -7.21
N PHE A 92 0.01 -9.53 -6.38
CA PHE A 92 0.21 -10.36 -5.19
C PHE A 92 0.75 -11.76 -5.51
N ALA A 93 0.32 -12.35 -6.62
CA ALA A 93 0.83 -13.65 -7.05
C ALA A 93 2.34 -13.64 -7.34
N ASP A 94 2.84 -12.58 -8.00
CA ASP A 94 4.25 -12.41 -8.31
C ASP A 94 5.07 -12.16 -7.02
N PHE A 95 4.53 -11.33 -6.12
CA PHE A 95 5.11 -11.10 -4.80
C PHE A 95 5.27 -12.42 -4.02
N VAL A 96 4.21 -13.23 -3.94
CA VAL A 96 4.26 -14.54 -3.25
C VAL A 96 5.26 -15.48 -3.92
N ALA A 97 5.29 -15.54 -5.25
CA ALA A 97 6.22 -16.40 -5.98
C ALA A 97 7.70 -16.03 -5.69
N ALA A 98 8.02 -14.74 -5.60
CA ALA A 98 9.37 -14.29 -5.26
C ALA A 98 9.77 -14.75 -3.84
N TYR A 99 8.89 -14.59 -2.85
CA TYR A 99 9.16 -15.04 -1.48
C TYR A 99 9.27 -16.56 -1.35
N GLN A 100 8.44 -17.31 -2.09
CA GLN A 100 8.55 -18.76 -2.15
C GLN A 100 9.88 -19.22 -2.76
N PHE A 101 10.33 -18.56 -3.83
CA PHE A 101 11.63 -18.83 -4.44
C PHE A 101 12.78 -18.59 -3.44
N GLU A 102 12.71 -17.53 -2.66
CA GLU A 102 13.66 -17.21 -1.60
C GLU A 102 13.48 -18.07 -0.32
N LYS A 103 12.47 -18.94 -0.26
CA LYS A 103 12.09 -19.75 0.91
C LYS A 103 11.78 -18.90 2.14
N ARG A 104 11.16 -17.77 1.95
CA ARG A 104 10.73 -16.82 2.98
C ARG A 104 9.23 -16.94 3.21
N GLY A 105 8.81 -16.73 4.46
CA GLY A 105 7.39 -16.71 4.83
C GLY A 105 6.77 -15.33 4.67
N ILE A 106 5.46 -15.32 4.42
CA ILE A 106 4.60 -14.13 4.44
C ILE A 106 3.50 -14.36 5.46
N ILE A 107 3.33 -13.43 6.39
CA ILE A 107 2.20 -13.39 7.32
C ILE A 107 1.31 -12.25 6.87
N GLU A 108 0.06 -12.56 6.56
CA GLU A 108 -0.95 -11.59 6.18
C GLU A 108 -1.87 -11.29 7.34
N GLN A 109 -2.07 -10.01 7.63
CA GLN A 109 -3.01 -9.52 8.60
C GLN A 109 -4.03 -8.62 7.91
N GLN A 110 -5.25 -9.13 7.71
CA GLN A 110 -6.34 -8.34 7.18
C GLN A 110 -6.77 -7.29 8.20
N LEU A 111 -6.90 -6.04 7.74
CA LEU A 111 -7.26 -4.92 8.60
C LEU A 111 -8.78 -4.72 8.63
N SER A 112 -9.32 -4.56 9.83
CA SER A 112 -10.74 -4.23 10.03
C SER A 112 -10.92 -2.73 9.90
N LEU A 113 -11.30 -2.28 8.70
CA LEU A 113 -11.42 -0.87 8.31
C LEU A 113 -12.83 -0.60 7.81
N ASP A 114 -13.33 0.60 8.06
CA ASP A 114 -14.55 1.07 7.42
C ASP A 114 -14.30 1.56 5.97
N CYS A 115 -15.36 1.97 5.26
CA CYS A 115 -15.27 2.35 3.86
C CYS A 115 -14.43 3.62 3.66
N GLU A 116 -14.57 4.60 4.54
CA GLU A 116 -13.85 5.87 4.47
C GLU A 116 -12.34 5.68 4.73
N GLU A 117 -11.99 4.85 5.70
CA GLU A 117 -10.62 4.47 6.00
C GLU A 117 -9.96 3.73 4.82
N LYS A 118 -10.68 2.78 4.20
CA LYS A 118 -10.20 2.04 3.02
C LYS A 118 -9.96 2.97 1.84
N GLU A 119 -10.89 3.87 1.56
CA GLU A 119 -10.74 4.87 0.51
C GLU A 119 -9.53 5.76 0.75
N ALA A 120 -9.40 6.30 1.96
CA ALA A 120 -8.31 7.20 2.32
C ALA A 120 -6.94 6.51 2.22
N ILE A 121 -6.81 5.26 2.68
CA ILE A 121 -5.58 4.49 2.58
C ILE A 121 -5.25 4.16 1.13
N ALA A 122 -6.23 3.68 0.34
CA ALA A 122 -6.03 3.35 -1.07
C ALA A 122 -5.58 4.58 -1.86
N GLN A 123 -6.26 5.72 -1.68
CA GLN A 123 -5.89 6.97 -2.35
C GLN A 123 -4.49 7.44 -1.96
N ALA A 124 -4.11 7.34 -0.69
CA ALA A 124 -2.78 7.70 -0.22
C ALA A 124 -1.68 6.82 -0.82
N LEU A 125 -1.93 5.52 -0.96
CA LEU A 125 -1.00 4.56 -1.58
C LEU A 125 -0.83 4.83 -3.09
N ILE A 126 -1.94 5.04 -3.81
CA ILE A 126 -1.92 5.39 -5.24
C ILE A 126 -1.16 6.70 -5.47
N ASP A 127 -1.41 7.71 -4.65
CA ASP A 127 -0.74 9.00 -4.73
C ASP A 127 0.77 8.88 -4.47
N ASN A 128 1.17 8.09 -3.49
CA ASN A 128 2.58 7.80 -3.21
C ASN A 128 3.27 6.97 -4.30
N ALA A 129 2.53 6.13 -5.02
CA ALA A 129 3.05 5.33 -6.13
C ALA A 129 3.25 6.16 -7.41
N SER A 130 2.76 7.41 -7.45
CA SER A 130 2.93 8.29 -8.61
C SER A 130 4.41 8.53 -8.94
N PRO A 131 4.77 8.73 -10.22
CA PRO A 131 6.17 8.92 -10.65
C PRO A 131 6.88 10.05 -9.90
N GLN A 132 6.14 11.07 -9.48
CA GLN A 132 6.66 12.25 -8.80
C GLN A 132 6.96 12.03 -7.32
N LYS A 133 6.28 11.06 -6.67
CA LYS A 133 6.32 10.84 -5.21
C LYS A 133 6.94 9.51 -4.80
N ARG A 134 6.98 8.53 -5.70
CA ARG A 134 7.39 7.17 -5.33
C ARG A 134 8.84 7.03 -4.88
N ASN A 135 9.74 7.93 -5.34
CA ASN A 135 11.17 7.85 -5.02
C ASN A 135 11.47 8.54 -3.70
N TYR A 136 12.31 7.92 -2.88
CA TYR A 136 12.70 8.49 -1.60
C TYR A 136 14.09 8.01 -1.16
N LYS A 137 14.65 8.68 -0.15
CA LYS A 137 15.88 8.22 0.50
C LYS A 137 15.50 7.36 1.70
N TYR A 138 15.92 6.14 1.63
CA TYR A 138 15.69 5.18 2.71
C TYR A 138 16.61 5.47 3.90
N ASP A 139 16.03 5.48 5.07
CA ASP A 139 16.76 5.44 6.33
C ASP A 139 16.38 4.16 7.06
N PHE A 140 17.39 3.34 7.35
CA PHE A 140 17.17 2.03 7.96
C PHE A 140 16.40 2.09 9.28
N LEU A 141 16.60 3.14 10.08
CA LEU A 141 15.97 3.28 11.40
C LEU A 141 14.69 4.12 11.36
N PHE A 142 14.62 5.14 10.49
CA PHE A 142 13.60 6.18 10.60
C PHE A 142 12.70 6.33 9.37
N ASP A 143 13.12 5.86 8.19
CA ASP A 143 12.31 5.96 6.95
C ASP A 143 12.45 4.70 6.09
N ASN A 144 11.83 3.61 6.54
CA ASN A 144 11.91 2.27 5.94
C ASN A 144 10.53 1.73 5.55
N CYS A 145 10.47 0.49 5.05
CA CYS A 145 9.22 -0.15 4.64
C CYS A 145 8.19 -0.20 5.78
N THR A 146 8.60 -0.54 6.99
CA THR A 146 7.72 -0.65 8.15
C THR A 146 7.23 0.71 8.62
N THR A 147 8.11 1.71 8.74
CA THR A 147 7.72 3.05 9.18
C THR A 147 6.80 3.73 8.18
N ARG A 148 7.05 3.58 6.87
CA ARG A 148 6.18 4.13 5.82
C ARG A 148 4.81 3.48 5.78
N ALA A 149 4.74 2.15 5.88
CA ALA A 149 3.47 1.44 6.00
C ALA A 149 2.72 1.89 7.26
N GLY A 150 3.40 1.96 8.40
CA GLY A 150 2.83 2.42 9.66
C GLY A 150 2.28 3.85 9.59
N VAL A 151 3.02 4.79 8.99
CA VAL A 151 2.57 6.19 8.84
C VAL A 151 1.28 6.28 8.02
N ILE A 152 1.18 5.55 6.90
CA ILE A 152 -0.04 5.55 6.09
C ILE A 152 -1.21 4.97 6.86
N LEU A 153 -1.04 3.81 7.46
CA LEU A 153 -2.11 3.16 8.21
C LEU A 153 -2.56 4.01 9.39
N LEU A 154 -1.64 4.42 10.26
CA LEU A 154 -1.96 5.19 11.47
C LEU A 154 -2.57 6.57 11.16
N LYS A 155 -2.22 7.17 10.03
CA LYS A 155 -2.78 8.47 9.62
C LYS A 155 -4.26 8.37 9.20
N HIS A 156 -4.68 7.23 8.67
CA HIS A 156 -5.99 7.06 8.05
C HIS A 156 -6.90 6.08 8.81
N MET A 157 -6.36 5.31 9.75
CA MET A 157 -7.12 4.54 10.72
C MET A 157 -7.47 5.48 11.87
N GLN A 158 -8.70 5.95 11.94
CA GLN A 158 -9.18 6.87 12.95
C GLN A 158 -8.91 6.33 14.38
N ASP A 159 -9.62 6.72 15.39
CA ASP A 159 -9.36 6.45 16.83
C ASP A 159 -9.35 4.95 17.24
N GLN A 160 -9.34 4.02 16.29
CA GLN A 160 -9.42 2.57 16.55
C GLN A 160 -8.07 1.91 16.85
N VAL A 161 -6.95 2.64 16.70
CA VAL A 161 -5.61 2.06 16.90
C VAL A 161 -5.13 2.28 18.32
N THR A 162 -5.05 1.19 19.09
CA THR A 162 -4.38 1.22 20.38
C THR A 162 -2.93 0.74 20.23
N GLN A 163 -1.99 1.65 20.37
CA GLN A 163 -0.59 1.28 20.45
C GLN A 163 -0.27 0.79 21.87
N ARG A 164 0.17 -0.47 21.97
CA ARG A 164 0.69 -1.02 23.22
C ARG A 164 2.19 -1.10 23.16
N ASN A 165 2.86 -0.56 24.16
CA ASN A 165 4.29 -0.80 24.33
C ASN A 165 4.48 -2.24 24.81
N ILE A 166 4.97 -3.10 23.90
CA ILE A 166 5.30 -4.50 24.20
C ILE A 166 6.81 -4.72 24.34
N LEU A 167 7.60 -3.64 24.28
CA LEU A 167 9.05 -3.71 24.43
C LEU A 167 9.39 -4.15 25.86
N PRO A 168 10.48 -4.91 26.04
CA PRO A 168 10.98 -5.28 27.35
C PRO A 168 11.31 -4.02 28.17
N HIS A 169 11.31 -4.16 29.51
CA HIS A 169 11.60 -3.06 30.43
C HIS A 169 12.97 -2.41 30.18
N GLU A 170 13.96 -3.19 29.78
CA GLU A 170 15.24 -2.71 29.29
C GLU A 170 15.15 -2.58 27.76
N ILE A 171 15.06 -1.34 27.30
CA ILE A 171 15.00 -1.05 25.86
C ILE A 171 16.42 -1.24 25.31
N PRO A 172 16.65 -2.26 24.45
CA PRO A 172 17.95 -2.45 23.82
C PRO A 172 18.31 -1.26 22.95
N THR A 173 19.58 -0.95 22.85
CA THR A 173 20.03 0.09 21.92
C THR A 173 19.84 -0.39 20.48
N PHE A 174 19.79 0.53 19.52
CA PHE A 174 19.76 0.16 18.10
C PHE A 174 20.92 -0.77 17.71
N ARG A 175 22.09 -0.60 18.35
CA ARG A 175 23.23 -1.46 18.13
C ARG A 175 22.96 -2.89 18.61
N ASP A 176 22.35 -3.07 19.76
CA ASP A 176 22.05 -4.39 20.30
C ASP A 176 21.05 -5.11 19.39
N GLN A 177 20.04 -4.39 18.90
CA GLN A 177 19.07 -4.93 17.95
C GLN A 177 19.71 -5.33 16.60
N LEU A 178 20.68 -4.55 16.11
CA LEU A 178 21.40 -4.89 14.88
C LEU A 178 22.31 -6.11 15.07
N HIS A 179 22.95 -6.26 16.24
CA HIS A 179 23.82 -7.39 16.54
C HIS A 179 23.08 -8.74 16.61
N GLU A 180 21.76 -8.73 16.80
CA GLU A 180 20.95 -9.95 16.78
C GLU A 180 20.85 -10.56 15.36
N TYR A 181 21.05 -9.73 14.32
CA TYR A 181 20.86 -10.12 12.92
C TYR A 181 22.17 -10.13 12.10
N LEU A 182 23.27 -9.64 12.65
CA LEU A 182 24.58 -9.54 11.98
C LEU A 182 25.64 -10.38 12.70
#